data_aa299fc7a4eaf3ba2333a589a0b97c5b
#
_entry.id   aa299fc7a4eaf3ba2333a589a0b97c5b
#
_cell.length_a   1.000
_cell.length_b   1.000
_cell.length_c   1.000
_cell.angle_alpha   90.00
_cell.angle_beta   90.00
_cell.angle_gamma   90.00
#
_symmetry.space_group_name_H-M   'P 1'
#
loop_
_entity.id
_entity.type
_entity.pdbx_description
1 polymer ?
#
loop_
_entity_poly.entity_id
_entity_poly.type
_entity_poly.pdbx_seq_one_letter_code
_entity_poly.pdbx_strand_id
1 'polypeptide(L)'
;MIQRRKDYSKKAPSKEASKIYIVCEGKETEKGYFEFFEGLSSNLKLIIIPPEEGTDPLKLLELAKKLLLSETGRFTLDFRQHDQVWFAIDTDTWEKEGKIQPLRDFCATQNAIIEKFDEIKPYNAWTVTQSNPAFEIWLYYHFYDTPQLVDDI
;
A
#
# COMPACT_ATOMS: atom_id res chain seq x y z
N MET A 1 -37.67 6.42 -12.14
CA MET A 1 -36.29 5.90 -12.22
C MET A 1 -35.96 5.21 -10.89
N ILE A 2 -35.91 3.90 -10.88
CA ILE A 2 -35.60 3.16 -9.65
C ILE A 2 -34.07 3.19 -9.52
N GLN A 3 -33.57 4.03 -8.62
CA GLN A 3 -32.17 3.95 -8.20
C GLN A 3 -32.03 2.66 -7.38
N ARG A 4 -31.44 1.64 -8.00
CA ARG A 4 -30.93 0.48 -7.26
C ARG A 4 -29.83 1.00 -6.31
N ARG A 5 -30.12 1.11 -5.02
CA ARG A 5 -29.07 1.25 -4.00
C ARG A 5 -28.18 0.03 -4.14
N LYS A 6 -26.93 0.24 -4.58
CA LYS A 6 -25.90 -0.81 -4.48
C LYS A 6 -25.74 -1.13 -2.99
N ASP A 7 -26.08 -2.34 -2.62
CA ASP A 7 -25.79 -2.83 -1.29
C ASP A 7 -24.30 -3.09 -1.18
N TYR A 8 -23.60 -2.24 -0.44
CA TYR A 8 -22.16 -2.36 -0.20
C TYR A 8 -21.87 -3.29 0.99
N SER A 9 -22.50 -4.45 1.03
CA SER A 9 -22.18 -5.45 2.04
C SER A 9 -20.73 -5.93 1.87
N LYS A 10 -19.96 -5.95 2.95
CA LYS A 10 -18.61 -6.50 2.96
C LYS A 10 -18.63 -8.00 2.69
N LYS A 11 -17.73 -8.47 1.83
CA LYS A 11 -17.61 -9.85 1.44
C LYS A 11 -16.30 -10.43 1.92
N ALA A 12 -16.30 -11.69 2.33
CA ALA A 12 -15.07 -12.40 2.60
C ALA A 12 -14.27 -12.61 1.31
N PRO A 13 -12.92 -12.50 1.34
CA PRO A 13 -12.08 -12.74 0.18
C PRO A 13 -12.18 -14.22 -0.24
N SER A 14 -12.14 -14.46 -1.56
CA SER A 14 -12.02 -15.81 -2.11
C SER A 14 -10.64 -16.40 -1.85
N LYS A 15 -10.47 -17.72 -2.00
CA LYS A 15 -9.17 -18.39 -1.86
C LYS A 15 -8.15 -17.93 -2.91
N GLU A 16 -8.63 -17.47 -4.07
CA GLU A 16 -7.81 -16.99 -5.19
C GLU A 16 -7.72 -15.45 -5.24
N ALA A 17 -8.14 -14.77 -4.17
CA ALA A 17 -8.06 -13.33 -4.10
C ALA A 17 -6.60 -12.86 -4.16
N SER A 18 -6.34 -11.85 -4.99
CA SER A 18 -5.07 -11.12 -4.95
C SER A 18 -4.94 -10.38 -3.63
N LYS A 19 -3.76 -10.45 -3.02
CA LYS A 19 -3.47 -9.74 -1.77
C LYS A 19 -2.69 -8.47 -2.05
N ILE A 20 -3.05 -7.39 -1.37
CA ILE A 20 -2.26 -6.17 -1.33
C ILE A 20 -1.83 -5.94 0.10
N TYR A 21 -0.53 -6.02 0.33
CA TYR A 21 0.09 -5.69 1.60
C TYR A 21 0.44 -4.20 1.58
N ILE A 22 -0.11 -3.45 2.52
CA ILE A 22 0.10 -2.01 2.61
C ILE A 22 0.91 -1.73 3.87
N VAL A 23 2.18 -1.43 3.68
CA VAL A 23 3.10 -1.04 4.76
C VAL A 23 2.97 0.46 4.95
N CYS A 24 2.35 0.87 6.06
CA CYS A 24 1.98 2.26 6.32
C CYS A 24 2.98 2.95 7.26
N GLU A 25 3.24 4.21 6.99
CA GLU A 25 3.96 5.09 7.92
C GLU A 25 3.06 5.46 9.12
N GLY A 26 1.80 5.78 8.88
CA GLY A 26 0.83 6.12 9.91
C GLY A 26 0.17 4.90 10.55
N LYS A 27 -0.13 5.00 11.85
CA LYS A 27 -0.77 3.92 12.61
C LYS A 27 -2.28 3.92 12.49
N GLU A 28 -2.89 5.09 12.39
CA GLU A 28 -4.34 5.28 12.51
C GLU A 28 -5.00 5.76 11.21
N THR A 29 -4.51 6.85 10.63
CA THR A 29 -5.16 7.52 9.50
C THR A 29 -5.15 6.66 8.24
N GLU A 30 -3.99 6.20 7.81
CA GLU A 30 -3.82 5.35 6.64
C GLU A 30 -4.51 4.00 6.85
N LYS A 31 -4.35 3.42 8.02
CA LYS A 31 -5.01 2.16 8.39
C LYS A 31 -6.51 2.27 8.26
N GLY A 32 -7.13 3.28 8.89
CA GLY A 32 -8.57 3.49 8.83
C GLY A 32 -9.08 3.72 7.40
N TYR A 33 -8.33 4.46 6.60
CA TYR A 33 -8.66 4.69 5.20
C TYR A 33 -8.66 3.39 4.39
N PHE A 34 -7.59 2.62 4.45
CA PHE A 34 -7.48 1.39 3.67
C PHE A 34 -8.42 0.30 4.16
N GLU A 35 -8.66 0.19 5.46
CA GLU A 35 -9.63 -0.75 6.03
C GLU A 35 -11.05 -0.53 5.52
N PHE A 36 -11.40 0.70 5.13
CA PHE A 36 -12.68 0.99 4.50
C PHE A 36 -12.91 0.18 3.22
N PHE A 37 -11.86 -0.07 2.46
CA PHE A 37 -11.93 -0.81 1.19
C PHE A 37 -11.88 -2.33 1.37
N GLU A 38 -11.60 -2.84 2.56
CA GLU A 38 -11.66 -4.27 2.82
C GLU A 38 -13.06 -4.82 2.62
N GLY A 39 -13.15 -5.92 1.90
CA GLY A 39 -14.41 -6.63 1.68
C GLY A 39 -15.35 -6.00 0.65
N LEU A 40 -14.96 -4.92 -0.04
CA LEU A 40 -15.73 -4.37 -1.15
C LEU A 40 -15.69 -5.29 -2.39
N SER A 41 -14.66 -6.11 -2.52
CA SER A 41 -14.53 -7.13 -3.55
C SER A 41 -14.03 -8.44 -2.94
N SER A 42 -14.64 -9.56 -3.34
CA SER A 42 -14.15 -10.90 -2.96
C SER A 42 -12.87 -11.30 -3.70
N ASN A 43 -12.48 -10.58 -4.74
CA ASN A 43 -11.28 -10.85 -5.54
C ASN A 43 -10.03 -10.17 -4.99
N LEU A 44 -10.16 -9.37 -3.94
CA LEU A 44 -9.09 -8.58 -3.35
C LEU A 44 -9.09 -8.73 -1.82
N LYS A 45 -7.92 -8.99 -1.28
CA LYS A 45 -7.69 -8.97 0.17
C LYS A 45 -6.66 -7.89 0.49
N LEU A 46 -7.04 -6.93 1.32
CA LEU A 46 -6.12 -5.90 1.84
C LEU A 46 -5.55 -6.36 3.18
N ILE A 47 -4.24 -6.23 3.34
CA ILE A 47 -3.53 -6.53 4.58
C ILE A 47 -2.73 -5.30 4.96
N ILE A 48 -3.18 -4.61 6.01
CA ILE A 48 -2.53 -3.39 6.48
C ILE A 48 -1.45 -3.77 7.48
N ILE A 49 -0.23 -3.30 7.23
CA ILE A 49 0.94 -3.52 8.09
C ILE A 49 1.33 -2.17 8.70
N PRO A 50 0.95 -1.92 9.95
CA PRO A 50 1.34 -0.69 10.65
C PRO A 50 2.81 -0.73 11.05
N PRO A 51 3.46 0.43 11.31
CA PRO A 51 4.84 0.45 11.77
C PRO A 51 4.97 -0.18 13.18
N GLU A 52 6.02 -0.95 13.39
CA GLU A 52 6.32 -1.58 14.70
C GLU A 52 7.38 -0.81 15.49
N GLU A 53 8.53 -0.53 14.86
CA GLU A 53 9.71 0.05 15.54
C GLU A 53 10.00 1.50 15.16
N GLY A 54 9.19 2.09 14.31
CA GLY A 54 9.33 3.46 13.86
C GLY A 54 8.74 3.67 12.47
N THR A 55 8.57 4.93 12.08
CA THR A 55 7.90 5.35 10.85
C THR A 55 8.87 5.71 9.72
N ASP A 56 10.16 5.70 10.00
CA ASP A 56 11.22 5.93 9.02
C ASP A 56 11.10 4.94 7.85
N PRO A 57 11.19 5.39 6.58
CA PRO A 57 11.09 4.52 5.42
C PRO A 57 12.02 3.31 5.45
N LEU A 58 13.23 3.45 5.98
CA LEU A 58 14.17 2.33 6.13
C LEU A 58 13.69 1.31 7.18
N LYS A 59 13.04 1.77 8.23
CA LYS A 59 12.40 0.91 9.22
C LYS A 59 11.22 0.13 8.64
N LEU A 60 10.41 0.79 7.82
CA LEU A 60 9.31 0.14 7.11
C LEU A 60 9.83 -0.89 6.10
N LEU A 61 10.95 -0.61 5.44
CA LEU A 61 11.60 -1.56 4.56
C LEU A 61 12.07 -2.82 5.30
N GLU A 62 12.72 -2.66 6.44
CA GLU A 62 13.16 -3.80 7.26
C GLU A 62 11.97 -4.62 7.78
N LEU A 63 10.89 -3.94 8.18
CA LEU A 63 9.65 -4.60 8.58
C LEU A 63 9.06 -5.44 7.44
N ALA A 64 9.00 -4.88 6.24
CA ALA A 64 8.51 -5.60 5.05
C ALA A 64 9.38 -6.82 4.73
N LYS A 65 10.70 -6.70 4.77
CA LYS A 65 11.61 -7.82 4.58
C LYS A 65 11.39 -8.94 5.61
N LYS A 66 11.25 -8.56 6.88
CA LYS A 66 11.00 -9.50 7.98
C LYS A 66 9.69 -10.26 7.81
N LEU A 67 8.61 -9.57 7.43
CA LEU A 67 7.27 -10.15 7.38
C LEU A 67 6.96 -10.87 6.07
N LEU A 68 7.54 -10.45 4.95
CA LEU A 68 7.16 -10.87 3.61
C LEU A 68 8.24 -11.67 2.86
N LEU A 69 9.51 -11.47 3.18
CA LEU A 69 10.62 -12.09 2.44
C LEU A 69 11.45 -13.07 3.26
N SER A 70 11.34 -13.08 4.58
CA SER A 70 12.07 -14.05 5.38
C SER A 70 11.37 -15.42 5.34
N GLU A 71 12.14 -16.51 5.47
CA GLU A 71 11.59 -17.87 5.53
C GLU A 71 10.65 -18.09 6.72
N THR A 72 10.83 -17.32 7.79
CA THR A 72 9.98 -17.33 8.99
C THR A 72 8.97 -16.18 9.01
N GLY A 73 8.80 -15.51 7.88
CA GLY A 73 7.88 -14.39 7.74
C GLY A 73 6.42 -14.78 8.00
N ARG A 74 5.69 -13.84 8.59
CA ARG A 74 4.27 -14.04 8.92
C ARG A 74 3.39 -14.22 7.67
N PHE A 75 3.77 -13.63 6.55
CA PHE A 75 3.00 -13.60 5.31
C PHE A 75 3.77 -14.24 4.16
N THR A 76 3.03 -14.76 3.21
CA THR A 76 3.57 -15.34 1.97
C THR A 76 3.05 -14.59 0.77
N LEU A 77 3.97 -14.11 -0.08
CA LEU A 77 3.65 -13.49 -1.37
C LEU A 77 3.43 -14.56 -2.43
N ASP A 78 2.34 -14.46 -3.16
CA ASP A 78 2.06 -15.28 -4.33
C ASP A 78 1.94 -14.42 -5.59
N PHE A 79 3.01 -14.35 -6.36
CA PHE A 79 3.05 -13.55 -7.59
C PHE A 79 2.22 -14.13 -8.73
N ARG A 80 1.85 -15.41 -8.66
CA ARG A 80 0.91 -16.02 -9.62
C ARG A 80 -0.51 -15.50 -9.42
N GLN A 81 -0.85 -15.11 -8.20
CA GLN A 81 -2.10 -14.43 -7.87
C GLN A 81 -2.01 -12.91 -7.96
N HIS A 82 -0.92 -12.36 -8.48
CA HIS A 82 -0.66 -10.94 -8.60
C HIS A 82 -0.67 -10.18 -7.26
N ASP A 83 -0.13 -10.81 -6.22
CA ASP A 83 0.04 -10.13 -4.94
C ASP A 83 0.92 -8.89 -5.08
N GLN A 84 0.60 -7.84 -4.32
CA GLN A 84 1.29 -6.57 -4.37
C GLN A 84 1.73 -6.14 -2.96
N VAL A 85 2.78 -5.32 -2.92
CA VAL A 85 3.26 -4.66 -1.71
C VAL A 85 3.37 -3.16 -1.97
N TRP A 86 2.67 -2.38 -1.19
CA TRP A 86 2.68 -0.92 -1.27
C TRP A 86 3.29 -0.35 -0.01
N PHE A 87 4.27 0.54 -0.17
CA PHE A 87 4.77 1.37 0.92
C PHE A 87 4.03 2.70 0.87
N ALA A 88 3.13 2.93 1.81
CA ALA A 88 2.38 4.18 1.92
C ALA A 88 3.12 5.15 2.85
N ILE A 89 3.82 6.11 2.27
CA ILE A 89 4.69 7.05 2.98
C ILE A 89 4.36 8.50 2.66
N ASP A 90 4.68 9.38 3.59
CA ASP A 90 4.65 10.82 3.39
C ASP A 90 5.96 11.30 2.77
N THR A 91 5.90 12.30 1.91
CA THR A 91 7.11 12.90 1.33
C THR A 91 7.88 13.67 2.39
N ASP A 92 7.19 14.53 3.10
CA ASP A 92 7.65 15.33 4.24
C ASP A 92 9.19 15.56 4.24
N THR A 93 9.88 15.18 5.32
CA THR A 93 11.34 15.33 5.47
C THR A 93 12.15 14.19 4.84
N TRP A 94 11.55 13.06 4.57
CA TRP A 94 12.25 11.85 4.14
C TRP A 94 12.97 11.98 2.80
N GLU A 95 12.42 12.75 1.87
CA GLU A 95 13.06 12.97 0.58
C GLU A 95 14.35 13.78 0.73
N LYS A 96 14.34 14.82 1.57
CA LYS A 96 15.53 15.63 1.88
C LYS A 96 16.61 14.83 2.59
N GLU A 97 16.22 13.87 3.41
CA GLU A 97 17.13 12.98 4.11
C GLU A 97 17.63 11.81 3.24
N GLY A 98 17.16 11.69 2.01
CA GLY A 98 17.55 10.63 1.09
C GLY A 98 17.04 9.24 1.48
N LYS A 99 16.01 9.14 2.32
CA LYS A 99 15.49 7.87 2.84
C LYS A 99 14.48 7.18 1.92
N ILE A 100 13.91 7.90 0.96
CA ILE A 100 12.92 7.36 0.03
C ILE A 100 13.60 6.63 -1.12
N GLN A 101 14.73 7.11 -1.61
CA GLN A 101 15.42 6.50 -2.74
C GLN A 101 15.83 5.03 -2.51
N PRO A 102 16.41 4.64 -1.35
CA PRO A 102 16.66 3.23 -1.07
C PRO A 102 15.41 2.34 -1.13
N LEU A 103 14.26 2.87 -0.72
CA LEU A 103 12.98 2.17 -0.79
C LEU A 103 12.54 1.96 -2.24
N ARG A 104 12.66 2.98 -3.08
CA ARG A 104 12.38 2.88 -4.52
C ARG A 104 13.31 1.90 -5.22
N ASP A 105 14.61 1.95 -4.90
CA ASP A 105 15.62 1.04 -5.48
C ASP A 105 15.32 -0.42 -5.10
N PHE A 106 14.92 -0.65 -3.86
CA PHE A 106 14.50 -1.98 -3.42
C PHE A 106 13.26 -2.46 -4.20
N CYS A 107 12.24 -1.64 -4.36
CA CYS A 107 11.05 -1.99 -5.14
C CYS A 107 11.41 -2.32 -6.59
N ALA A 108 12.26 -1.52 -7.22
CA ALA A 108 12.73 -1.76 -8.59
C ALA A 108 13.47 -3.09 -8.71
N THR A 109 14.32 -3.41 -7.73
CA THR A 109 15.06 -4.69 -7.69
C THR A 109 14.10 -5.87 -7.57
N GLN A 110 13.11 -5.80 -6.69
CA GLN A 110 12.11 -6.86 -6.52
C GLN A 110 11.25 -7.04 -7.78
N ASN A 111 10.84 -5.96 -8.41
CA ASN A 111 10.07 -6.03 -9.65
C ASN A 111 10.88 -6.66 -10.79
N ALA A 112 12.18 -6.35 -10.89
CA ALA A 112 13.08 -6.96 -11.86
C ALA A 112 13.26 -8.48 -11.66
N ILE A 113 13.18 -8.96 -10.44
CA ILE A 113 13.19 -10.41 -10.14
C ILE A 113 11.93 -11.08 -10.71
N ILE A 114 10.77 -10.45 -10.56
CA ILE A 114 9.49 -11.00 -11.06
C ILE A 114 9.48 -11.08 -12.59
N GLU A 115 10.07 -10.10 -13.27
CA GLU A 115 10.18 -10.10 -14.75
C GLU A 115 10.92 -11.31 -15.31
N LYS A 116 11.77 -11.97 -14.51
CA LYS A 116 12.53 -13.16 -14.91
C LYS A 116 11.72 -14.46 -14.85
N PHE A 117 10.52 -14.44 -14.28
CA PHE A 117 9.67 -15.62 -14.23
C PHE A 117 8.85 -15.74 -15.52
N ASP A 118 9.18 -16.73 -16.36
CA ASP A 118 8.51 -16.97 -17.64
C ASP A 118 7.03 -17.29 -17.50
N GLU A 119 6.62 -17.85 -16.36
CA GLU A 119 5.24 -18.26 -16.08
C GLU A 119 4.32 -17.12 -15.62
N ILE A 120 4.89 -15.97 -15.31
CA ILE A 120 4.14 -14.81 -14.76
C ILE A 120 4.22 -13.64 -15.73
N LYS A 121 3.08 -13.13 -16.14
CA LYS A 121 3.04 -11.88 -16.89
C LYS A 121 3.62 -10.76 -16.03
N PRO A 122 4.66 -10.04 -16.49
CA PRO A 122 5.29 -9.00 -15.70
C PRO A 122 4.31 -7.92 -15.22
N TYR A 123 4.43 -7.53 -13.95
CA TYR A 123 3.68 -6.44 -13.33
C TYR A 123 4.50 -5.82 -12.20
N ASN A 124 4.17 -4.61 -11.81
CA ASN A 124 4.82 -3.93 -10.70
C ASN A 124 4.19 -4.38 -9.38
N ALA A 125 4.77 -5.43 -8.79
CA ALA A 125 4.30 -5.96 -7.51
C ALA A 125 4.67 -5.06 -6.32
N TRP A 126 5.82 -4.39 -6.39
CA TRP A 126 6.35 -3.55 -5.32
C TRP A 126 6.29 -2.08 -5.73
N THR A 127 5.62 -1.27 -4.93
CA THR A 127 5.39 0.15 -5.25
C THR A 127 5.54 1.03 -4.02
N VAL A 128 6.16 2.19 -4.20
CA VAL A 128 6.15 3.27 -3.21
C VAL A 128 5.04 4.23 -3.57
N THR A 129 4.05 4.36 -2.70
CA THR A 129 2.98 5.33 -2.82
C THR A 129 3.27 6.51 -1.90
N GLN A 130 3.46 7.68 -2.49
CA GLN A 130 3.82 8.89 -1.75
C GLN A 130 2.67 9.86 -1.70
N SER A 131 2.41 10.39 -0.51
CA SER A 131 1.57 11.56 -0.32
C SER A 131 2.46 12.80 -0.18
N ASN A 132 2.11 13.88 -0.85
CA ASN A 132 2.93 15.09 -0.84
C ASN A 132 2.11 16.32 -0.37
N PRO A 133 2.48 16.97 0.73
CA PRO A 133 3.54 16.55 1.66
C PRO A 133 3.15 15.37 2.57
N ALA A 134 1.88 15.19 2.87
CA ALA A 134 1.40 14.20 3.82
C ALA A 134 0.07 13.59 3.38
N PHE A 135 -0.25 12.41 3.92
CA PHE A 135 -1.47 11.66 3.60
C PHE A 135 -2.75 12.45 3.93
N GLU A 136 -2.73 13.23 4.99
CA GLU A 136 -3.84 14.07 5.40
C GLU A 136 -4.23 15.13 4.36
N ILE A 137 -3.25 15.67 3.63
CA ILE A 137 -3.51 16.60 2.52
C ILE A 137 -4.25 15.90 1.38
N TRP A 138 -3.85 14.68 1.06
CA TRP A 138 -4.56 13.89 0.05
C TRP A 138 -6.00 13.58 0.47
N LEU A 139 -6.23 13.22 1.75
CA LEU A 139 -7.58 13.03 2.30
C LEU A 139 -8.39 14.32 2.24
N TYR A 140 -7.80 15.46 2.54
CA TYR A 140 -8.46 16.76 2.47
C TYR A 140 -9.12 16.99 1.11
N TYR A 141 -8.42 16.72 0.02
CA TYR A 141 -8.96 16.89 -1.33
C TYR A 141 -10.12 15.94 -1.68
N HIS A 142 -10.31 14.87 -0.91
CA HIS A 142 -11.46 13.99 -1.10
C HIS A 142 -12.78 14.60 -0.58
N PHE A 143 -12.71 15.58 0.30
CA PHE A 143 -13.87 16.20 0.93
C PHE A 143 -14.29 17.53 0.30
N TYR A 144 -13.51 18.03 -0.65
CA TYR A 144 -13.77 19.32 -1.29
C TYR A 144 -13.93 19.16 -2.79
N ASP A 145 -15.07 19.61 -3.31
CA ASP A 145 -15.35 19.61 -4.76
C ASP A 145 -14.48 20.60 -5.52
N THR A 146 -14.02 21.64 -4.84
CA THR A 146 -13.13 22.65 -5.43
C THR A 146 -11.82 22.68 -4.63
N PRO A 147 -10.67 22.38 -5.25
CA PRO A 147 -9.40 22.46 -4.59
C PRO A 147 -9.14 23.88 -4.09
N GLN A 148 -8.97 24.04 -2.78
CA GLN A 148 -8.44 25.28 -2.22
C GLN A 148 -6.92 25.23 -2.27
N LEU A 149 -6.29 26.39 -2.34
CA LEU A 149 -4.82 26.46 -2.34
C LEU A 149 -4.30 25.94 -0.99
N VAL A 150 -3.21 25.19 -1.04
CA VAL A 150 -2.58 24.58 0.15
C VAL A 150 -2.14 25.65 1.16
N ASP A 151 -1.94 26.89 0.69
CA ASP A 151 -1.59 28.04 1.52
C ASP A 151 -2.70 28.45 2.51
N ASP A 152 -3.92 27.93 2.33
CA ASP A 152 -5.06 28.19 3.21
C ASP A 152 -5.21 27.12 4.34
N ILE A 153 -4.30 26.18 4.39
CA ILE A 153 -4.22 25.12 5.38
C ILE A 153 -3.05 25.41 6.33
#